data_ec7cbf8977c559b77bdfb368f5ec9f71
#
_entry.id   ec7cbf8977c559b77bdfb368f5ec9f71
#
_cell.length_a   1.000
_cell.length_b   1.000
_cell.length_c   1.000
_cell.angle_alpha   90.00
_cell.angle_beta   90.00
_cell.angle_gamma   90.00
#
_symmetry.space_group_name_H-M   'P 1'
#
loop_
_entity.id
_entity.type
_entity.pdbx_description
1 polymer ?
#
loop_
_entity_poly.entity_id
_entity_poly.type
_entity_poly.pdbx_seq_one_letter_code
_entity_poly.pdbx_strand_id
1 'polypeptide(L)'
;MSPPSQATTLSSTWMISVGVGLAAVPSILLLHILYGGGGPYDSDARHAFNLRFACMRHRLLTAVIAVAFLLGGCAEHLVPPGPAIDQPGATDDVFVMPDGMRLPYRAWLPEGQPWAVVLALHGMNDSRDAWEYPAPDFASAGVAVFAPDQRGFGDTSVRGYWPGAQALTDDARTMTRLLHQRYPRAKLILMGESMGAAVLMCLATDPDPPRVDGYVMVAPAVWGRAEMNLFLRTSLWLLANLIPGFTVTGRVARVVASDNREAIRRLSQDPLTIHETRLDAVRGLVDLMDAALAAAPRFHAPALFLYGGKDELIPDKATAATWRGLPEGPVRAFYPGGYHLLLRDQERMTPIDDVLFWIRYPGMPLPSGGDRAAGAWLAKQG
;
A
#
# COMPACT_ATOMS: atom_id res chain seq x y z
N MET A 1 46.95 7.86 -18.53
CA MET A 1 46.05 8.31 -19.60
C MET A 1 45.26 7.10 -20.05
N SER A 2 44.05 6.97 -19.58
CA SER A 2 43.04 6.01 -20.05
C SER A 2 41.67 6.71 -19.96
N PRO A 3 40.78 6.60 -20.96
CA PRO A 3 39.56 7.41 -21.04
C PRO A 3 38.45 6.83 -20.13
N PRO A 4 37.47 7.65 -19.75
CA PRO A 4 36.36 7.23 -18.91
C PRO A 4 35.32 6.46 -19.72
N SER A 5 34.85 5.34 -19.15
CA SER A 5 33.73 4.55 -19.67
C SER A 5 32.42 5.30 -19.47
N GLN A 6 31.69 5.43 -20.56
CA GLN A 6 30.31 5.94 -20.57
C GLN A 6 29.38 4.94 -19.88
N ALA A 7 28.71 5.39 -18.81
CA ALA A 7 27.61 4.68 -18.20
C ALA A 7 26.35 4.88 -19.05
N THR A 8 25.92 3.81 -19.69
CA THR A 8 24.64 3.74 -20.40
C THR A 8 23.52 3.63 -19.37
N THR A 9 22.67 4.62 -19.29
CA THR A 9 21.41 4.62 -18.56
C THR A 9 20.46 3.60 -19.18
N LEU A 10 20.28 2.45 -18.51
CA LEU A 10 19.22 1.49 -18.84
C LEU A 10 17.97 1.88 -18.07
N SER A 11 16.97 2.37 -18.79
CA SER A 11 15.61 2.52 -18.30
C SER A 11 15.07 1.15 -17.88
N SER A 12 14.74 0.98 -16.61
CA SER A 12 14.17 -0.24 -16.04
C SER A 12 12.71 -0.41 -16.50
N THR A 13 12.54 -1.06 -17.65
CA THR A 13 11.25 -1.57 -18.10
C THR A 13 11.05 -2.94 -17.46
N TRP A 14 10.15 -3.05 -16.51
CA TRP A 14 9.76 -4.31 -15.87
C TRP A 14 9.02 -5.20 -16.86
N MET A 15 9.70 -6.17 -17.45
CA MET A 15 9.08 -7.27 -18.18
C MET A 15 8.81 -8.41 -17.20
N ILE A 16 7.59 -8.53 -16.73
CA ILE A 16 7.07 -9.81 -16.25
C ILE A 16 6.75 -10.62 -17.50
N SER A 17 7.65 -11.52 -17.87
CA SER A 17 7.43 -12.47 -18.93
C SER A 17 6.50 -13.57 -18.42
N VAL A 18 5.20 -13.36 -18.51
CA VAL A 18 4.21 -14.44 -18.46
C VAL A 18 4.12 -14.99 -19.88
N GLY A 19 4.87 -16.04 -20.16
CA GLY A 19 4.77 -16.80 -21.40
C GLY A 19 3.45 -17.56 -21.45
N VAL A 20 2.36 -16.88 -21.80
CA VAL A 20 1.15 -17.54 -22.28
C VAL A 20 1.31 -17.68 -23.79
N GLY A 21 1.58 -18.91 -24.22
CA GLY A 21 1.65 -19.28 -25.60
C GLY A 21 0.32 -19.07 -26.30
N LEU A 22 0.12 -17.89 -26.90
CA LEU A 22 -0.87 -17.66 -27.93
C LEU A 22 -0.27 -18.13 -29.25
N ALA A 23 -0.23 -19.45 -29.42
CA ALA A 23 0.11 -20.07 -30.69
C ALA A 23 -1.14 -20.15 -31.57
N ALA A 24 -1.01 -19.61 -32.77
CA ALA A 24 -1.73 -19.94 -33.97
C ALA A 24 -3.21 -19.51 -34.06
N VAL A 25 -3.43 -18.25 -34.43
CA VAL A 25 -4.53 -17.96 -35.35
C VAL A 25 -4.04 -18.31 -36.76
N PRO A 26 -4.63 -19.30 -37.44
CA PRO A 26 -4.13 -19.72 -38.74
C PRO A 26 -4.36 -18.64 -39.78
N SER A 27 -3.31 -18.35 -40.53
CA SER A 27 -3.24 -17.44 -41.70
C SER A 27 -4.14 -17.83 -42.87
N ILE A 28 -5.25 -18.50 -42.67
CA ILE A 28 -6.17 -18.99 -43.71
C ILE A 28 -7.17 -17.89 -44.12
N LEU A 29 -7.31 -16.79 -43.35
CA LEU A 29 -8.24 -15.72 -43.72
C LEU A 29 -7.68 -14.77 -44.82
N LEU A 30 -6.37 -14.80 -45.08
CA LEU A 30 -5.75 -13.93 -46.09
C LEU A 30 -5.71 -14.56 -47.49
N LEU A 31 -5.93 -15.89 -47.64
CA LEU A 31 -5.83 -16.57 -48.93
C LEU A 31 -7.12 -16.53 -49.74
N HIS A 32 -8.27 -16.12 -49.18
CA HIS A 32 -9.57 -16.10 -49.87
C HIS A 32 -9.91 -14.77 -50.53
N ILE A 33 -9.09 -13.74 -50.33
CA ILE A 33 -9.30 -12.42 -51.00
C ILE A 33 -8.50 -12.30 -52.31
N LEU A 34 -7.56 -13.20 -52.59
CA LEU A 34 -6.64 -13.08 -53.72
C LEU A 34 -6.90 -14.07 -54.88
N TYR A 35 -7.86 -15.02 -54.77
CA TYR A 35 -8.19 -15.91 -55.88
C TYR A 35 -9.67 -15.78 -56.26
N GLY A 36 -9.97 -14.74 -57.05
CA GLY A 36 -11.19 -14.65 -57.86
C GLY A 36 -11.07 -15.54 -59.11
N GLY A 37 -11.54 -16.79 -59.02
CA GLY A 37 -11.62 -17.70 -60.14
C GLY A 37 -13.01 -18.36 -60.16
N GLY A 38 -13.87 -18.00 -61.15
CA GLY A 38 -15.21 -18.55 -61.32
C GLY A 38 -15.18 -19.98 -61.76
N GLY A 39 -15.64 -20.91 -60.94
CA GLY A 39 -16.02 -22.28 -61.25
C GLY A 39 -17.39 -22.60 -60.65
N PRO A 40 -18.15 -23.59 -61.10
CA PRO A 40 -19.49 -23.91 -60.65
C PRO A 40 -19.41 -24.33 -59.14
N TYR A 41 -19.96 -23.50 -58.31
CA TYR A 41 -19.93 -23.65 -56.88
C TYR A 41 -20.89 -24.72 -56.39
N ASP A 42 -20.36 -25.79 -55.82
CA ASP A 42 -21.06 -26.83 -55.08
C ASP A 42 -21.75 -26.25 -53.84
N SER A 43 -23.09 -26.21 -53.85
CA SER A 43 -23.92 -25.72 -52.74
C SER A 43 -23.73 -26.54 -51.46
N ASP A 44 -23.39 -27.81 -51.59
CA ASP A 44 -23.23 -28.74 -50.47
C ASP A 44 -21.92 -28.49 -49.70
N ALA A 45 -20.88 -28.06 -50.43
CA ALA A 45 -19.60 -27.68 -49.79
C ALA A 45 -19.73 -26.41 -48.92
N ARG A 46 -20.54 -25.44 -49.36
CA ARG A 46 -20.83 -24.22 -48.54
C ARG A 46 -21.67 -24.55 -47.30
N HIS A 47 -22.67 -25.42 -47.44
CA HIS A 47 -23.48 -25.84 -46.32
C HIS A 47 -22.64 -26.62 -45.29
N ALA A 48 -21.77 -27.53 -45.72
CA ALA A 48 -20.87 -28.26 -44.84
C ALA A 48 -19.85 -27.34 -44.15
N PHE A 49 -19.32 -26.33 -44.84
CA PHE A 49 -18.40 -25.34 -44.29
C PHE A 49 -19.09 -24.45 -43.22
N ASN A 50 -20.28 -23.92 -43.52
CA ASN A 50 -21.05 -23.09 -42.61
C ASN A 50 -21.48 -23.86 -41.33
N LEU A 51 -21.86 -25.12 -41.47
CA LEU A 51 -22.20 -26.01 -40.36
C LEU A 51 -20.96 -26.28 -39.46
N ARG A 52 -19.79 -26.53 -40.05
CA ARG A 52 -18.54 -26.72 -39.29
C ARG A 52 -18.12 -25.45 -38.57
N PHE A 53 -18.26 -24.28 -39.22
CA PHE A 53 -17.93 -22.98 -38.62
C PHE A 53 -18.92 -22.61 -37.48
N ALA A 54 -20.21 -22.89 -37.66
CA ALA A 54 -21.23 -22.70 -36.62
C ALA A 54 -20.98 -23.63 -35.42
N CYS A 55 -20.64 -24.90 -35.68
CA CYS A 55 -20.31 -25.88 -34.66
C CYS A 55 -19.02 -25.49 -33.89
N MET A 56 -18.00 -24.96 -34.57
CA MET A 56 -16.76 -24.49 -33.96
C MET A 56 -16.99 -23.24 -33.10
N ARG A 57 -17.80 -22.27 -33.58
CA ARG A 57 -18.21 -21.10 -32.80
C ARG A 57 -18.99 -21.51 -31.56
N HIS A 58 -19.92 -22.46 -31.64
CA HIS A 58 -20.67 -22.97 -30.51
C HIS A 58 -19.75 -23.67 -29.50
N ARG A 59 -18.81 -24.50 -29.94
CA ARG A 59 -17.84 -25.16 -29.06
C ARG A 59 -16.91 -24.14 -28.38
N LEU A 60 -16.46 -23.11 -29.09
CA LEU A 60 -15.64 -22.04 -28.53
C LEU A 60 -16.44 -21.22 -27.49
N LEU A 61 -17.68 -20.87 -27.83
CA LEU A 61 -18.57 -20.14 -26.91
C LEU A 61 -18.88 -20.96 -25.66
N THR A 62 -19.17 -22.26 -25.82
CA THR A 62 -19.41 -23.17 -24.70
C THR A 62 -18.16 -23.35 -23.84
N ALA A 63 -16.97 -23.43 -24.46
CA ALA A 63 -15.72 -23.51 -23.74
C ALA A 63 -15.43 -22.20 -22.95
N VAL A 64 -15.66 -21.04 -23.56
CA VAL A 64 -15.51 -19.73 -22.91
C VAL A 64 -16.50 -19.58 -21.75
N ILE A 65 -17.76 -19.99 -21.95
CA ILE A 65 -18.78 -19.95 -20.90
C ILE A 65 -18.43 -20.96 -19.77
N ALA A 66 -17.98 -22.17 -20.10
CA ALA A 66 -17.55 -23.15 -19.10
C ALA A 66 -16.32 -22.67 -18.31
N VAL A 67 -15.34 -22.05 -18.99
CA VAL A 67 -14.19 -21.41 -18.34
C VAL A 67 -14.65 -20.22 -17.46
N ALA A 68 -15.59 -19.40 -17.93
CA ALA A 68 -16.15 -18.30 -17.15
C ALA A 68 -16.92 -18.81 -15.90
N PHE A 69 -17.67 -19.94 -16.02
CA PHE A 69 -18.33 -20.57 -14.89
C PHE A 69 -17.34 -21.26 -13.92
N LEU A 70 -16.27 -21.85 -14.42
CA LEU A 70 -15.21 -22.43 -13.59
C LEU A 70 -14.40 -21.34 -12.85
N LEU A 71 -14.29 -20.15 -13.46
CA LEU A 71 -13.62 -18.98 -12.86
C LEU A 71 -14.54 -18.17 -11.93
N GLY A 72 -15.87 -18.33 -12.03
CA GLY A 72 -16.85 -17.67 -11.16
C GLY A 72 -16.85 -18.18 -9.70
N GLY A 73 -16.08 -19.24 -9.41
CA GLY A 73 -15.89 -19.76 -8.04
C GLY A 73 -14.76 -19.08 -7.25
N CYS A 74 -13.96 -18.21 -7.86
CA CYS A 74 -12.89 -17.47 -7.21
C CYS A 74 -13.37 -16.06 -6.81
N ALA A 75 -14.42 -15.97 -5.97
CA ALA A 75 -14.85 -14.69 -5.43
C ALA A 75 -13.70 -14.04 -4.64
N GLU A 76 -13.58 -12.72 -4.78
CA GLU A 76 -12.71 -11.89 -3.95
C GLU A 76 -13.01 -12.19 -2.48
N HIS A 77 -12.02 -12.71 -1.75
CA HIS A 77 -12.16 -12.96 -0.30
C HIS A 77 -11.79 -11.70 0.46
N LEU A 78 -12.67 -10.69 0.38
CA LEU A 78 -12.70 -9.64 1.38
C LEU A 78 -13.19 -10.27 2.69
N VAL A 79 -12.53 -9.95 3.78
CA VAL A 79 -12.99 -10.30 5.12
C VAL A 79 -13.35 -9.01 5.85
N PRO A 80 -14.50 -8.39 5.48
CA PRO A 80 -14.96 -7.16 6.12
C PRO A 80 -15.31 -7.44 7.59
N PRO A 81 -15.40 -6.39 8.43
CA PRO A 81 -15.89 -6.51 9.79
C PRO A 81 -17.25 -7.18 9.84
N GLY A 82 -17.45 -8.03 10.85
CA GLY A 82 -18.76 -8.55 11.21
C GLY A 82 -19.67 -7.49 11.83
N PRO A 83 -20.91 -7.86 12.19
CA PRO A 83 -21.78 -6.98 12.96
C PRO A 83 -21.17 -6.67 14.33
N ALA A 84 -21.52 -5.52 14.91
CA ALA A 84 -21.09 -5.18 16.26
C ALA A 84 -21.72 -6.16 17.26
N ILE A 85 -20.88 -6.92 17.95
CA ILE A 85 -21.26 -7.96 18.95
C ILE A 85 -20.57 -7.73 20.29
N ASP A 86 -19.59 -6.84 20.36
CA ASP A 86 -18.81 -6.56 21.55
C ASP A 86 -18.68 -5.06 21.80
N GLN A 87 -18.36 -4.69 23.05
CA GLN A 87 -17.96 -3.33 23.34
C GLN A 87 -16.46 -3.18 23.07
N PRO A 88 -16.05 -2.17 22.29
CA PRO A 88 -14.66 -1.92 22.05
C PRO A 88 -13.89 -1.71 23.35
N GLY A 89 -12.71 -2.33 23.45
CA GLY A 89 -11.88 -2.27 24.64
C GLY A 89 -10.39 -2.45 24.34
N ALA A 90 -9.55 -2.23 25.35
CA ALA A 90 -8.13 -2.50 25.27
C ALA A 90 -7.68 -3.23 26.55
N THR A 91 -7.02 -4.37 26.37
CA THR A 91 -6.23 -5.02 27.43
C THR A 91 -4.79 -4.51 27.42
N ASP A 92 -3.85 -5.18 28.05
CA ASP A 92 -2.44 -4.78 28.06
C ASP A 92 -1.72 -5.07 26.74
N ASP A 93 -2.29 -5.93 25.88
CA ASP A 93 -1.65 -6.41 24.65
C ASP A 93 -2.60 -6.54 23.44
N VAL A 94 -3.91 -6.26 23.61
CA VAL A 94 -4.91 -6.43 22.55
C VAL A 94 -5.93 -5.30 22.56
N PHE A 95 -6.21 -4.74 21.39
CA PHE A 95 -7.42 -3.95 21.13
C PHE A 95 -8.54 -4.89 20.69
N VAL A 96 -9.74 -4.74 21.26
CA VAL A 96 -10.95 -5.46 20.86
C VAL A 96 -11.85 -4.52 20.09
N MET A 97 -12.17 -4.89 18.84
CA MET A 97 -13.02 -4.10 17.95
C MET A 97 -14.51 -4.41 18.17
N PRO A 98 -15.44 -3.58 17.67
CA PRO A 98 -16.90 -3.79 17.87
C PRO A 98 -17.41 -5.15 17.40
N ASP A 99 -16.80 -5.73 16.35
CA ASP A 99 -17.12 -7.04 15.79
C ASP A 99 -16.43 -8.21 16.53
N GLY A 100 -15.81 -7.96 17.68
CA GLY A 100 -15.07 -8.93 18.45
C GLY A 100 -13.67 -9.24 17.90
N MET A 101 -13.25 -8.61 16.78
CA MET A 101 -11.91 -8.80 16.25
C MET A 101 -10.86 -8.34 17.26
N ARG A 102 -9.88 -9.19 17.49
CA ARG A 102 -8.75 -8.95 18.37
C ARG A 102 -7.55 -8.49 17.54
N LEU A 103 -7.04 -7.29 17.84
CA LEU A 103 -5.86 -6.72 17.20
C LEU A 103 -4.74 -6.68 18.24
N PRO A 104 -3.82 -7.66 18.25
CA PRO A 104 -2.67 -7.65 19.14
C PRO A 104 -1.83 -6.38 18.92
N TYR A 105 -1.30 -5.83 20.01
CA TYR A 105 -0.41 -4.67 19.89
C TYR A 105 0.81 -4.82 20.80
N ARG A 106 1.85 -4.08 20.46
CA ARG A 106 3.02 -3.85 21.30
C ARG A 106 3.01 -2.40 21.77
N ALA A 107 3.36 -2.19 23.03
CA ALA A 107 3.48 -0.85 23.60
C ALA A 107 4.89 -0.60 24.11
N TRP A 108 5.39 0.62 23.86
CA TRP A 108 6.59 1.15 24.48
C TRP A 108 6.17 2.36 25.30
N LEU A 109 6.33 2.23 26.60
CA LEU A 109 5.87 3.23 27.58
C LEU A 109 7.07 3.95 28.17
N PRO A 110 7.00 5.29 28.34
CA PRO A 110 8.02 6.04 29.03
C PRO A 110 7.97 5.79 30.54
N GLU A 111 9.02 6.19 31.25
CA GLU A 111 8.96 6.32 32.70
C GLU A 111 7.97 7.44 33.06
N GLY A 112 6.95 7.10 33.86
CA GLY A 112 5.91 8.04 34.30
C GLY A 112 4.81 8.30 33.27
N GLN A 113 4.11 9.43 33.43
CA GLN A 113 2.99 9.79 32.55
C GLN A 113 3.49 10.32 31.20
N PRO A 114 3.02 9.77 30.08
CA PRO A 114 3.40 10.28 28.77
C PRO A 114 2.83 11.68 28.53
N TRP A 115 3.64 12.58 27.96
CA TRP A 115 3.15 13.87 27.50
C TRP A 115 2.48 13.79 26.12
N ALA A 116 2.79 12.73 25.34
CA ALA A 116 2.12 12.40 24.08
C ALA A 116 1.98 10.88 23.95
N VAL A 117 0.98 10.47 23.20
CA VAL A 117 0.69 9.07 22.85
C VAL A 117 0.63 8.97 21.35
N VAL A 118 1.27 7.97 20.78
CA VAL A 118 1.28 7.66 19.35
C VAL A 118 0.57 6.34 19.12
N LEU A 119 -0.46 6.33 18.26
CA LEU A 119 -0.97 5.13 17.61
C LEU A 119 -0.20 4.95 16.31
N ALA A 120 0.60 3.88 16.20
CA ALA A 120 1.56 3.67 15.12
C ALA A 120 1.14 2.52 14.20
N LEU A 121 0.71 2.82 12.96
CA LEU A 121 0.22 1.87 11.98
C LEU A 121 1.33 1.45 11.01
N HIS A 122 1.58 0.16 10.90
CA HIS A 122 2.62 -0.43 10.06
C HIS A 122 2.27 -0.43 8.55
N GLY A 123 3.25 -0.70 7.70
CA GLY A 123 3.12 -0.86 6.25
C GLY A 123 2.48 -2.20 5.82
N MET A 124 2.28 -2.36 4.51
CA MET A 124 1.76 -3.61 3.93
C MET A 124 2.64 -4.79 4.28
N ASN A 125 2.04 -5.91 4.66
CA ASN A 125 2.69 -7.18 5.03
C ASN A 125 3.57 -7.15 6.29
N ASP A 126 3.70 -6.02 6.95
CA ASP A 126 4.43 -5.85 8.19
C ASP A 126 3.53 -6.14 9.41
N SER A 127 4.00 -5.86 10.59
CA SER A 127 3.35 -6.14 11.86
C SER A 127 3.59 -5.03 12.89
N ARG A 128 3.09 -5.22 14.11
CA ARG A 128 3.42 -4.39 15.27
C ARG A 128 4.93 -4.20 15.49
N ASP A 129 5.78 -5.14 15.05
CA ASP A 129 7.23 -5.08 15.21
C ASP A 129 7.92 -4.13 14.21
N ALA A 130 7.18 -3.54 13.26
CA ALA A 130 7.64 -2.42 12.43
C ALA A 130 8.25 -1.28 13.25
N TRP A 131 7.78 -1.10 14.46
CA TRP A 131 8.12 0.01 15.33
C TRP A 131 9.20 -0.30 16.37
N GLU A 132 9.80 -1.51 16.34
CA GLU A 132 10.81 -1.95 17.30
C GLU A 132 12.07 -1.05 17.35
N TYR A 133 12.42 -0.40 16.23
CA TYR A 133 13.54 0.54 16.16
C TYR A 133 13.18 1.95 16.66
N PRO A 134 12.14 2.63 16.11
CA PRO A 134 11.86 4.01 16.51
C PRO A 134 11.14 4.13 17.86
N ALA A 135 10.32 3.15 18.25
CA ALA A 135 9.48 3.30 19.44
C ALA A 135 10.25 3.41 20.79
N PRO A 136 11.38 2.73 21.00
CA PRO A 136 12.21 2.97 22.18
C PRO A 136 12.73 4.41 22.29
N ASP A 137 13.09 5.04 21.15
CA ASP A 137 13.57 6.41 21.11
C ASP A 137 12.44 7.40 21.46
N PHE A 138 11.20 7.15 20.96
CA PHE A 138 10.01 7.89 21.38
C PHE A 138 9.71 7.72 22.86
N ALA A 139 9.78 6.48 23.40
CA ALA A 139 9.52 6.22 24.80
C ALA A 139 10.54 6.93 25.71
N SER A 140 11.82 6.92 25.35
CA SER A 140 12.87 7.64 26.09
C SER A 140 12.66 9.16 26.11
N ALA A 141 11.98 9.71 25.08
CA ALA A 141 11.58 11.11 24.98
C ALA A 141 10.26 11.43 25.72
N GLY A 142 9.66 10.46 26.42
CA GLY A 142 8.42 10.64 27.18
C GLY A 142 7.14 10.47 26.36
N VAL A 143 7.21 9.82 25.19
CA VAL A 143 6.08 9.54 24.30
C VAL A 143 5.73 8.05 24.36
N ALA A 144 4.50 7.71 24.71
CA ALA A 144 4.04 6.33 24.64
C ALA A 144 3.69 5.95 23.19
N VAL A 145 4.14 4.78 22.73
CA VAL A 145 3.85 4.26 21.38
C VAL A 145 3.03 2.98 21.50
N PHE A 146 1.91 2.93 20.79
CA PHE A 146 1.04 1.76 20.67
C PHE A 146 1.02 1.32 19.20
N ALA A 147 1.57 0.16 18.91
CA ALA A 147 1.68 -0.39 17.56
C ALA A 147 0.83 -1.66 17.44
N PRO A 148 -0.37 -1.60 16.86
CA PRO A 148 -1.21 -2.77 16.64
C PRO A 148 -0.79 -3.54 15.38
N ASP A 149 -1.06 -4.83 15.36
CA ASP A 149 -1.24 -5.56 14.12
C ASP A 149 -2.56 -5.10 13.50
N GLN A 150 -2.51 -4.49 12.33
CA GLN A 150 -3.72 -4.10 11.63
C GLN A 150 -4.49 -5.34 11.14
N ARG A 151 -5.82 -5.26 11.05
CA ARG A 151 -6.68 -6.34 10.56
C ARG A 151 -6.14 -6.91 9.24
N GLY A 152 -6.00 -8.23 9.16
CA GLY A 152 -5.42 -8.92 8.01
C GLY A 152 -3.90 -9.11 8.05
N PHE A 153 -3.22 -8.57 9.07
CA PHE A 153 -1.77 -8.60 9.20
C PHE A 153 -1.32 -9.13 10.57
N GLY A 154 -0.02 -9.34 10.71
CA GLY A 154 0.63 -9.76 11.94
C GLY A 154 0.03 -11.04 12.50
N ASP A 155 -0.43 -11.02 13.76
CA ASP A 155 -1.02 -12.16 14.48
C ASP A 155 -2.56 -12.06 14.58
N THR A 156 -3.20 -11.45 13.59
CA THR A 156 -4.67 -11.40 13.53
C THR A 156 -5.25 -12.69 12.97
N SER A 157 -6.46 -13.06 13.40
CA SER A 157 -7.14 -14.30 12.98
C SER A 157 -7.47 -14.36 11.48
N VAL A 158 -7.44 -13.22 10.79
CA VAL A 158 -7.70 -13.07 9.34
C VAL A 158 -6.44 -12.70 8.56
N ARG A 159 -5.28 -13.07 9.09
CA ARG A 159 -3.98 -12.79 8.47
C ARG A 159 -3.92 -13.26 7.01
N GLY A 160 -3.41 -12.40 6.14
CA GLY A 160 -3.24 -12.65 4.71
C GLY A 160 -4.47 -12.29 3.87
N TYR A 161 -5.60 -11.96 4.49
CA TYR A 161 -6.80 -11.51 3.80
C TYR A 161 -6.96 -10.01 3.89
N TRP A 162 -7.42 -9.39 2.81
CA TRP A 162 -7.66 -7.95 2.75
C TRP A 162 -8.99 -7.60 3.43
N PRO A 163 -9.01 -6.72 4.45
CA PRO A 163 -10.25 -6.40 5.15
C PRO A 163 -11.07 -5.29 4.48
N GLY A 164 -10.49 -4.59 3.50
CA GLY A 164 -11.02 -3.35 2.93
C GLY A 164 -10.49 -2.09 3.62
N ALA A 165 -10.37 -1.00 2.86
CA ALA A 165 -9.86 0.27 3.37
C ALA A 165 -10.74 0.83 4.50
N GLN A 166 -12.06 0.71 4.38
CA GLN A 166 -13.01 1.18 5.40
C GLN A 166 -12.80 0.45 6.74
N ALA A 167 -12.59 -0.87 6.72
CA ALA A 167 -12.33 -1.64 7.94
C ALA A 167 -11.06 -1.16 8.67
N LEU A 168 -9.99 -0.88 7.91
CA LEU A 168 -8.73 -0.36 8.48
C LEU A 168 -8.91 1.02 9.10
N THR A 169 -9.67 1.91 8.44
CA THR A 169 -9.96 3.24 9.00
C THR A 169 -10.86 3.18 10.24
N ASP A 170 -11.86 2.30 10.26
CA ASP A 170 -12.77 2.14 11.41
C ASP A 170 -12.08 1.51 12.61
N ASP A 171 -11.19 0.54 12.38
CA ASP A 171 -10.33 -0.02 13.44
C ASP A 171 -9.41 1.05 14.01
N ALA A 172 -8.74 1.86 13.16
CA ALA A 172 -7.89 2.97 13.59
C ALA A 172 -8.67 4.02 14.38
N ARG A 173 -9.89 4.37 13.94
CA ARG A 173 -10.81 5.27 14.66
C ARG A 173 -11.16 4.72 16.05
N THR A 174 -11.44 3.43 16.13
CA THR A 174 -11.81 2.77 17.39
C THR A 174 -10.62 2.76 18.36
N MET A 175 -9.42 2.35 17.91
CA MET A 175 -8.20 2.39 18.71
C MET A 175 -7.86 3.80 19.20
N THR A 176 -8.04 4.80 18.33
CA THR A 176 -7.84 6.22 18.67
C THR A 176 -8.75 6.64 19.83
N ARG A 177 -10.04 6.28 19.82
CA ARG A 177 -10.97 6.58 20.92
C ARG A 177 -10.55 5.91 22.23
N LEU A 178 -10.12 4.65 22.18
CA LEU A 178 -9.66 3.90 23.35
C LEU A 178 -8.42 4.53 23.96
N LEU A 179 -7.45 4.95 23.13
CA LEU A 179 -6.24 5.63 23.61
C LEU A 179 -6.55 7.01 24.17
N HIS A 180 -7.47 7.77 23.57
CA HIS A 180 -7.90 9.06 24.10
C HIS A 180 -8.59 8.92 25.48
N GLN A 181 -9.38 7.87 25.68
CA GLN A 181 -9.99 7.56 26.97
C GLN A 181 -8.93 7.18 28.03
N ARG A 182 -7.92 6.38 27.62
CA ARG A 182 -6.84 5.94 28.52
C ARG A 182 -5.88 7.07 28.91
N TYR A 183 -5.65 8.02 27.99
CA TYR A 183 -4.68 9.12 28.14
C TYR A 183 -5.28 10.50 27.84
N PRO A 184 -6.30 10.95 28.58
CA PRO A 184 -7.08 12.14 28.21
C PRO A 184 -6.32 13.46 28.33
N ARG A 185 -5.11 13.45 28.92
CA ARG A 185 -4.26 14.64 29.11
C ARG A 185 -3.03 14.66 28.22
N ALA A 186 -2.71 13.56 27.57
CA ALA A 186 -1.59 13.49 26.63
C ALA A 186 -2.02 13.95 25.24
N LYS A 187 -1.11 14.54 24.47
CA LYS A 187 -1.34 14.75 23.04
C LYS A 187 -1.51 13.40 22.37
N LEU A 188 -2.49 13.27 21.47
CA LEU A 188 -2.72 12.05 20.72
C LEU A 188 -2.34 12.24 19.25
N ILE A 189 -1.36 11.47 18.81
CA ILE A 189 -0.81 11.51 17.45
C ILE A 189 -1.10 10.19 16.75
N LEU A 190 -1.56 10.25 15.52
CA LEU A 190 -1.63 9.08 14.65
C LEU A 190 -0.43 9.08 13.72
N MET A 191 0.38 8.03 13.77
CA MET A 191 1.55 7.85 12.93
C MET A 191 1.36 6.62 12.05
N GLY A 192 1.65 6.75 10.75
CA GLY A 192 1.57 5.61 9.83
C GLY A 192 2.76 5.56 8.90
N GLU A 193 3.23 4.35 8.61
CA GLU A 193 4.26 4.09 7.60
C GLU A 193 3.59 3.45 6.38
N SER A 194 3.90 3.95 5.17
CA SER A 194 3.46 3.35 3.90
C SER A 194 1.93 3.13 3.86
N MET A 195 1.45 1.88 3.84
CA MET A 195 0.03 1.53 3.89
C MET A 195 -0.65 2.16 5.13
N GLY A 196 -0.03 2.10 6.30
CA GLY A 196 -0.58 2.72 7.52
C GLY A 196 -0.80 4.22 7.37
N ALA A 197 0.11 4.92 6.69
CA ALA A 197 -0.06 6.34 6.37
C ALA A 197 -1.23 6.57 5.39
N ALA A 198 -1.41 5.72 4.38
CA ALA A 198 -2.55 5.80 3.46
C ALA A 198 -3.89 5.60 4.18
N VAL A 199 -3.97 4.65 5.13
CA VAL A 199 -5.13 4.47 6.03
C VAL A 199 -5.42 5.76 6.79
N LEU A 200 -4.40 6.39 7.37
CA LEU A 200 -4.57 7.63 8.13
C LEU A 200 -4.94 8.82 7.25
N MET A 201 -4.47 8.88 5.99
CA MET A 201 -4.91 9.91 5.04
C MET A 201 -6.40 9.79 4.76
N CYS A 202 -6.91 8.57 4.56
CA CYS A 202 -8.35 8.32 4.39
C CYS A 202 -9.12 8.68 5.67
N LEU A 203 -8.63 8.25 6.84
CA LEU A 203 -9.27 8.51 8.14
C LEU A 203 -9.36 10.02 8.46
N ALA A 204 -8.31 10.78 8.20
CA ALA A 204 -8.26 12.21 8.47
C ALA A 204 -9.20 13.04 7.59
N THR A 205 -9.60 12.50 6.44
CA THR A 205 -10.51 13.14 5.47
C THR A 205 -11.89 12.53 5.41
N ASP A 206 -12.17 11.58 6.31
CA ASP A 206 -13.52 11.04 6.52
C ASP A 206 -14.48 12.13 7.00
N PRO A 207 -15.81 12.02 6.75
CA PRO A 207 -16.80 12.98 7.27
C PRO A 207 -16.79 13.14 8.80
N ASP A 208 -16.40 12.09 9.54
CA ASP A 208 -16.27 12.12 11.01
C ASP A 208 -14.85 11.68 11.44
N PRO A 209 -13.81 12.54 11.24
CA PRO A 209 -12.46 12.20 11.62
C PRO A 209 -12.29 12.17 13.15
N PRO A 210 -11.43 11.31 13.70
CA PRO A 210 -11.21 11.28 15.14
C PRO A 210 -10.51 12.57 15.61
N ARG A 211 -10.80 12.97 16.85
CA ARG A 211 -10.11 14.11 17.49
C ARG A 211 -8.69 13.70 17.89
N VAL A 212 -7.70 14.29 17.24
CA VAL A 212 -6.28 14.06 17.51
C VAL A 212 -5.52 15.39 17.41
N ASP A 213 -4.33 15.44 18.00
CA ASP A 213 -3.48 16.62 17.94
C ASP A 213 -2.68 16.73 16.65
N GLY A 214 -2.54 15.62 15.92
CA GLY A 214 -1.90 15.61 14.61
C GLY A 214 -1.63 14.24 14.03
N TYR A 215 -1.10 14.25 12.81
CA TYR A 215 -0.78 13.06 12.04
C TYR A 215 0.68 13.10 11.59
N VAL A 216 1.33 11.93 11.59
CA VAL A 216 2.68 11.76 11.03
C VAL A 216 2.61 10.70 9.93
N MET A 217 2.89 11.10 8.71
CA MET A 217 2.82 10.28 7.50
C MET A 217 4.22 9.96 7.03
N VAL A 218 4.68 8.73 7.26
CA VAL A 218 6.02 8.27 6.90
C VAL A 218 5.94 7.53 5.57
N ALA A 219 6.55 8.08 4.52
CA ALA A 219 6.58 7.50 3.18
C ALA A 219 5.21 6.94 2.73
N PRO A 220 4.12 7.75 2.76
CA PRO A 220 2.76 7.28 2.56
C PRO A 220 2.59 6.54 1.23
N ALA A 221 1.84 5.44 1.24
CA ALA A 221 1.54 4.67 0.04
C ALA A 221 0.51 5.43 -0.83
N VAL A 222 1.02 6.21 -1.78
CA VAL A 222 0.24 7.09 -2.67
C VAL A 222 0.50 6.83 -4.15
N TRP A 223 1.06 5.66 -4.49
CA TRP A 223 1.28 5.25 -5.87
C TRP A 223 0.03 4.61 -6.47
N GLY A 224 -0.96 5.44 -6.79
CA GLY A 224 -2.24 4.99 -7.33
C GLY A 224 -2.20 4.57 -8.81
N ARG A 225 -3.34 4.11 -9.32
CA ARG A 225 -3.51 3.63 -10.71
C ARG A 225 -3.19 4.68 -11.76
N ALA A 226 -3.32 5.97 -11.46
CA ALA A 226 -3.01 7.05 -12.38
C ALA A 226 -1.55 7.00 -12.87
N GLU A 227 -0.62 6.58 -12.01
CA GLU A 227 0.81 6.47 -12.31
C GLU A 227 1.21 5.09 -12.86
N MET A 228 0.31 4.11 -12.83
CA MET A 228 0.56 2.78 -13.39
C MET A 228 0.34 2.78 -14.90
N ASN A 229 1.23 2.13 -15.65
CA ASN A 229 1.02 1.93 -17.08
C ASN A 229 -0.19 1.01 -17.35
N LEU A 230 -0.78 1.11 -18.55
CA LEU A 230 -1.99 0.38 -18.92
C LEU A 230 -1.84 -1.14 -18.76
N PHE A 231 -0.66 -1.68 -19.10
CA PHE A 231 -0.39 -3.11 -18.98
C PHE A 231 -0.47 -3.58 -17.53
N LEU A 232 0.18 -2.88 -16.60
CA LEU A 232 0.17 -3.22 -15.19
C LEU A 232 -1.25 -3.12 -14.59
N ARG A 233 -1.99 -2.05 -14.94
CA ARG A 233 -3.40 -1.88 -14.52
C ARG A 233 -4.30 -3.01 -14.98
N THR A 234 -4.20 -3.34 -16.28
CA THR A 234 -5.02 -4.39 -16.89
C THR A 234 -4.66 -5.77 -16.34
N SER A 235 -3.36 -6.04 -16.17
CA SER A 235 -2.88 -7.31 -15.61
C SER A 235 -3.33 -7.47 -14.16
N LEU A 236 -3.20 -6.44 -13.33
CA LEU A 236 -3.67 -6.49 -11.94
C LEU A 236 -5.19 -6.72 -11.88
N TRP A 237 -5.97 -5.97 -12.69
CA TRP A 237 -7.41 -6.15 -12.75
C TRP A 237 -7.78 -7.58 -13.17
N LEU A 238 -7.17 -8.08 -14.26
CA LEU A 238 -7.47 -9.41 -14.78
C LEU A 238 -7.12 -10.51 -13.76
N LEU A 239 -5.89 -10.49 -13.25
CA LEU A 239 -5.40 -11.52 -12.35
C LEU A 239 -6.12 -11.50 -11.00
N ALA A 240 -6.37 -10.31 -10.43
CA ALA A 240 -7.11 -10.19 -9.18
C ALA A 240 -8.58 -10.63 -9.29
N ASN A 241 -9.20 -10.58 -10.49
CA ASN A 241 -10.54 -11.09 -10.70
C ASN A 241 -10.57 -12.58 -11.07
N LEU A 242 -9.56 -13.09 -11.79
CA LEU A 242 -9.54 -14.50 -12.22
C LEU A 242 -8.97 -15.44 -11.18
N ILE A 243 -7.93 -15.02 -10.46
CA ILE A 243 -7.20 -15.84 -9.49
C ILE A 243 -6.87 -15.04 -8.22
N PRO A 244 -7.87 -14.45 -7.52
CA PRO A 244 -7.65 -13.53 -6.40
C PRO A 244 -6.78 -14.11 -5.29
N GLY A 245 -6.92 -15.40 -5.01
CA GLY A 245 -6.16 -16.11 -3.99
C GLY A 245 -4.73 -16.50 -4.38
N PHE A 246 -4.31 -16.25 -5.64
CA PHE A 246 -2.92 -16.51 -6.01
C PHE A 246 -1.98 -15.56 -5.27
N THR A 247 -0.85 -16.09 -4.78
CA THR A 247 0.12 -15.31 -4.01
C THR A 247 1.32 -14.91 -4.86
N VAL A 248 1.83 -13.70 -4.60
CA VAL A 248 3.06 -13.17 -5.18
C VAL A 248 4.05 -12.84 -4.08
N THR A 249 5.34 -13.05 -4.34
CA THR A 249 6.40 -12.71 -3.39
C THR A 249 7.07 -11.40 -3.79
N GLY A 250 7.37 -10.53 -2.83
CA GLY A 250 8.13 -9.29 -3.05
C GLY A 250 9.60 -9.52 -3.42
N ARG A 251 10.10 -10.77 -3.34
CA ARG A 251 11.51 -11.11 -3.66
C ARG A 251 11.91 -10.85 -5.10
N VAL A 252 10.96 -10.72 -6.01
CA VAL A 252 11.21 -10.43 -7.43
C VAL A 252 11.60 -8.97 -7.65
N ALA A 253 11.11 -8.06 -6.80
CA ALA A 253 11.49 -6.67 -6.80
C ALA A 253 12.79 -6.52 -5.98
N ARG A 254 13.92 -6.31 -6.65
CA ARG A 254 15.21 -6.02 -5.98
C ARG A 254 15.23 -4.58 -5.44
N VAL A 255 14.25 -4.25 -4.60
CA VAL A 255 14.05 -2.90 -4.04
C VAL A 255 14.80 -2.81 -2.72
N VAL A 256 15.53 -1.72 -2.52
CA VAL A 256 16.20 -1.42 -1.25
C VAL A 256 15.26 -0.58 -0.39
N ALA A 257 14.64 -1.22 0.60
CA ALA A 257 13.67 -0.53 1.48
C ALA A 257 14.35 0.26 2.61
N SER A 258 15.59 -0.10 2.99
CA SER A 258 16.40 0.59 4.02
C SER A 258 17.89 0.27 3.82
N ASP A 259 18.78 1.15 4.26
CA ASP A 259 20.23 0.90 4.35
C ASP A 259 20.63 0.16 5.64
N ASN A 260 19.71 0.01 6.59
CA ASN A 260 19.92 -0.77 7.80
C ASN A 260 19.71 -2.27 7.55
N ARG A 261 20.81 -2.95 7.25
CA ARG A 261 20.79 -4.39 6.95
C ARG A 261 20.22 -5.24 8.09
N GLU A 262 20.43 -4.83 9.33
CA GLU A 262 19.91 -5.55 10.49
C GLU A 262 18.38 -5.42 10.56
N ALA A 263 17.83 -4.23 10.33
CA ALA A 263 16.38 -4.02 10.25
C ALA A 263 15.75 -4.86 9.13
N ILE A 264 16.38 -4.89 7.94
CA ILE A 264 15.92 -5.72 6.81
C ILE A 264 16.02 -7.22 7.13
N ARG A 265 17.09 -7.65 7.80
CA ARG A 265 17.24 -9.06 8.21
C ARG A 265 16.13 -9.45 9.21
N ARG A 266 15.85 -8.62 10.22
CA ARG A 266 14.77 -8.86 11.19
C ARG A 266 13.43 -8.92 10.50
N LEU A 267 13.08 -7.94 9.68
CA LEU A 267 11.84 -7.93 8.89
C LEU A 267 11.69 -9.22 8.05
N SER A 268 12.78 -9.69 7.43
CA SER A 268 12.74 -10.91 6.60
C SER A 268 12.63 -12.20 7.39
N GLN A 269 12.92 -12.20 8.69
CA GLN A 269 12.89 -13.37 9.58
C GLN A 269 11.71 -13.32 10.57
N ASP A 270 11.02 -12.19 10.65
CA ASP A 270 9.88 -12.02 11.54
C ASP A 270 8.72 -12.95 11.12
N PRO A 271 8.27 -13.85 12.00
CA PRO A 271 7.14 -14.74 11.71
C PRO A 271 5.82 -14.00 11.53
N LEU A 272 5.71 -12.74 11.99
CA LEU A 272 4.54 -11.90 11.81
C LEU A 272 4.50 -11.23 10.43
N THR A 273 5.63 -11.11 9.73
CA THR A 273 5.69 -10.55 8.38
C THR A 273 5.07 -11.52 7.37
N ILE A 274 4.26 -11.00 6.44
CA ILE A 274 3.65 -11.76 5.36
C ILE A 274 4.60 -11.74 4.16
N HIS A 275 5.11 -12.91 3.77
CA HIS A 275 6.07 -13.03 2.65
C HIS A 275 5.41 -13.33 1.30
N GLU A 276 4.17 -13.79 1.31
CA GLU A 276 3.39 -14.12 0.14
C GLU A 276 2.07 -13.36 0.17
N THR A 277 1.90 -12.43 -0.75
CA THR A 277 0.72 -11.54 -0.79
C THR A 277 -0.28 -12.03 -1.82
N ARG A 278 -1.52 -12.18 -1.43
CA ARG A 278 -2.64 -12.52 -2.32
C ARG A 278 -2.89 -11.38 -3.32
N LEU A 279 -3.29 -11.72 -4.54
CA LEU A 279 -3.58 -10.71 -5.58
C LEU A 279 -4.76 -9.81 -5.23
N ASP A 280 -5.77 -10.32 -4.52
CA ASP A 280 -6.87 -9.48 -4.00
C ASP A 280 -6.38 -8.47 -2.95
N ALA A 281 -5.42 -8.83 -2.10
CA ALA A 281 -4.79 -7.92 -1.16
C ALA A 281 -3.90 -6.86 -1.86
N VAL A 282 -3.17 -7.23 -2.92
CA VAL A 282 -2.44 -6.27 -3.76
C VAL A 282 -3.40 -5.27 -4.41
N ARG A 283 -4.52 -5.75 -4.97
CA ARG A 283 -5.55 -4.87 -5.52
C ARG A 283 -6.13 -3.95 -4.46
N GLY A 284 -6.45 -4.48 -3.28
CA GLY A 284 -6.97 -3.70 -2.17
C GLY A 284 -6.01 -2.61 -1.71
N LEU A 285 -4.70 -2.89 -1.68
CA LEU A 285 -3.69 -1.87 -1.42
C LEU A 285 -3.71 -0.77 -2.49
N VAL A 286 -3.82 -1.12 -3.78
CA VAL A 286 -3.90 -0.13 -4.87
C VAL A 286 -5.18 0.70 -4.77
N ASP A 287 -6.31 0.10 -4.39
CA ASP A 287 -7.56 0.82 -4.12
C ASP A 287 -7.38 1.83 -2.97
N LEU A 288 -6.70 1.43 -1.89
CA LEU A 288 -6.36 2.31 -0.77
C LEU A 288 -5.41 3.45 -1.20
N MET A 289 -4.40 3.17 -2.02
CA MET A 289 -3.49 4.19 -2.55
C MET A 289 -4.22 5.23 -3.41
N ASP A 290 -5.16 4.80 -4.26
CA ASP A 290 -6.02 5.72 -5.03
C ASP A 290 -6.87 6.59 -4.10
N ALA A 291 -7.45 6.00 -3.05
CA ALA A 291 -8.25 6.74 -2.06
C ALA A 291 -7.41 7.75 -1.27
N ALA A 292 -6.20 7.37 -0.84
CA ALA A 292 -5.27 8.25 -0.13
C ALA A 292 -4.81 9.42 -1.01
N LEU A 293 -4.51 9.17 -2.29
CA LEU A 293 -4.18 10.21 -3.26
C LEU A 293 -5.36 11.19 -3.46
N ALA A 294 -6.58 10.68 -3.59
CA ALA A 294 -7.79 11.48 -3.71
C ALA A 294 -8.13 12.24 -2.41
N ALA A 295 -7.63 11.79 -1.26
CA ALA A 295 -7.78 12.44 0.04
C ALA A 295 -6.88 13.69 0.18
N ALA A 296 -5.71 13.71 -0.49
CA ALA A 296 -4.70 14.74 -0.30
C ALA A 296 -5.23 16.19 -0.41
N PRO A 297 -6.08 16.59 -1.39
CA PRO A 297 -6.60 17.96 -1.47
C PRO A 297 -7.55 18.35 -0.33
N ARG A 298 -8.07 17.39 0.42
CA ARG A 298 -9.01 17.59 1.53
C ARG A 298 -8.36 17.43 2.91
N PHE A 299 -7.04 17.21 2.93
CA PHE A 299 -6.31 16.93 4.16
C PHE A 299 -5.95 18.23 4.89
N HIS A 300 -6.83 18.72 5.72
CA HIS A 300 -6.66 19.98 6.48
C HIS A 300 -6.15 19.80 7.92
N ALA A 301 -6.03 18.55 8.40
CA ALA A 301 -5.56 18.29 9.75
C ALA A 301 -4.07 18.65 9.93
N PRO A 302 -3.64 19.04 11.15
CA PRO A 302 -2.23 19.20 11.45
C PRO A 302 -1.45 17.93 11.12
N ALA A 303 -0.42 18.02 10.28
CA ALA A 303 0.34 16.84 9.88
C ALA A 303 1.78 17.16 9.52
N LEU A 304 2.62 16.11 9.65
CA LEU A 304 3.99 16.07 9.17
C LEU A 304 4.12 14.90 8.18
N PHE A 305 4.45 15.20 6.93
CA PHE A 305 4.71 14.23 5.87
C PHE A 305 6.22 14.08 5.68
N LEU A 306 6.73 12.85 5.81
CA LEU A 306 8.15 12.53 5.65
C LEU A 306 8.36 11.69 4.39
N TYR A 307 9.43 11.99 3.64
CA TYR A 307 9.79 11.21 2.46
C TYR A 307 11.32 11.12 2.30
N GLY A 308 11.79 9.92 1.98
CA GLY A 308 13.19 9.60 1.72
C GLY A 308 13.53 9.72 0.24
N GLY A 309 14.64 10.39 -0.08
CA GLY A 309 15.08 10.60 -1.47
C GLY A 309 15.61 9.35 -2.18
N LYS A 310 15.77 8.24 -1.45
CA LYS A 310 16.14 6.93 -1.97
C LYS A 310 15.01 5.90 -1.84
N ASP A 311 13.77 6.37 -1.67
CA ASP A 311 12.61 5.49 -1.65
C ASP A 311 12.39 4.87 -3.03
N GLU A 312 12.56 3.55 -3.14
CA GLU A 312 12.35 2.79 -4.37
C GLU A 312 10.95 2.14 -4.44
N LEU A 313 10.14 2.24 -3.37
CA LEU A 313 8.79 1.67 -3.31
C LEU A 313 7.73 2.68 -3.77
N ILE A 314 7.85 3.91 -3.29
CA ILE A 314 6.92 4.99 -3.68
C ILE A 314 7.66 5.95 -4.61
N PRO A 315 7.26 6.04 -5.89
CA PRO A 315 7.95 6.89 -6.86
C PRO A 315 7.89 8.39 -6.47
N ASP A 316 8.99 9.11 -6.73
CA ASP A 316 9.10 10.56 -6.55
C ASP A 316 7.91 11.33 -7.11
N LYS A 317 7.45 10.97 -8.31
CA LYS A 317 6.32 11.61 -8.98
C LYS A 317 5.02 11.49 -8.19
N ALA A 318 4.75 10.31 -7.61
CA ALA A 318 3.54 10.06 -6.82
C ALA A 318 3.56 10.90 -5.53
N THR A 319 4.69 10.92 -4.83
CA THR A 319 4.87 11.76 -3.64
C THR A 319 4.76 13.25 -3.99
N ALA A 320 5.41 13.70 -5.07
CA ALA A 320 5.35 15.09 -5.51
C ALA A 320 3.91 15.51 -5.88
N ALA A 321 3.17 14.65 -6.60
CA ALA A 321 1.77 14.90 -6.93
C ALA A 321 0.91 15.02 -5.67
N THR A 322 1.08 14.11 -4.71
CA THR A 322 0.40 14.15 -3.41
C THR A 322 0.72 15.44 -2.67
N TRP A 323 1.99 15.81 -2.55
CA TRP A 323 2.42 17.00 -1.82
C TRP A 323 1.95 18.32 -2.45
N ARG A 324 1.85 18.38 -3.79
CA ARG A 324 1.23 19.53 -4.48
C ARG A 324 -0.27 19.61 -4.25
N GLY A 325 -0.92 18.45 -4.12
CA GLY A 325 -2.35 18.37 -3.81
C GLY A 325 -2.71 18.74 -2.38
N LEU A 326 -1.79 18.62 -1.43
CA LEU A 326 -2.03 19.00 -0.03
C LEU A 326 -2.29 20.51 0.10
N PRO A 327 -3.29 20.93 0.90
CA PRO A 327 -3.51 22.35 1.20
C PRO A 327 -2.33 22.94 1.98
N GLU A 328 -2.42 24.25 2.26
CA GLU A 328 -1.55 24.89 3.24
C GLU A 328 -1.83 24.32 4.64
N GLY A 329 -0.76 24.23 5.46
CA GLY A 329 -0.83 23.73 6.84
C GLY A 329 0.00 22.47 7.07
N PRO A 330 -0.24 21.34 6.41
CA PRO A 330 0.61 20.16 6.58
C PRO A 330 2.09 20.44 6.22
N VAL A 331 2.99 20.11 7.16
CA VAL A 331 4.44 20.26 6.98
C VAL A 331 4.94 19.08 6.13
N ARG A 332 5.85 19.34 5.23
CA ARG A 332 6.52 18.34 4.38
C ARG A 332 7.99 18.30 4.74
N ALA A 333 8.57 17.13 4.91
CA ALA A 333 9.98 16.93 5.24
C ALA A 333 10.63 15.94 4.27
N PHE A 334 11.73 16.35 3.65
CA PHE A 334 12.48 15.53 2.71
C PHE A 334 13.87 15.21 3.23
N TYR A 335 14.21 13.92 3.17
CA TYR A 335 15.50 13.39 3.63
C TYR A 335 16.24 12.78 2.45
N PRO A 336 17.22 13.47 1.85
CA PRO A 336 17.86 13.03 0.59
C PRO A 336 18.54 11.66 0.68
N GLY A 337 19.03 11.28 1.87
CA GLY A 337 19.68 10.00 2.14
C GLY A 337 18.74 8.90 2.59
N GLY A 338 17.50 9.21 2.93
CA GLY A 338 16.52 8.29 3.51
C GLY A 338 15.92 7.33 2.49
N TYR A 339 15.56 6.16 2.95
CA TYR A 339 14.86 5.12 2.18
C TYR A 339 13.38 5.04 2.56
N HIS A 340 12.69 4.00 2.09
CA HIS A 340 11.26 3.81 2.38
C HIS A 340 10.97 3.60 3.86
N LEU A 341 11.74 2.73 4.53
CA LEU A 341 11.62 2.47 5.97
C LEU A 341 12.41 3.52 6.77
N LEU A 342 12.07 4.78 6.55
CA LEU A 342 12.82 5.96 6.97
C LEU A 342 13.15 5.97 8.47
N LEU A 343 12.22 5.51 9.32
CA LEU A 343 12.42 5.45 10.78
C LEU A 343 13.17 4.19 11.24
N ARG A 344 13.62 3.34 10.29
CA ARG A 344 14.46 2.15 10.53
C ARG A 344 15.84 2.25 9.89
N ASP A 345 16.10 3.32 9.11
CA ASP A 345 17.39 3.58 8.45
C ASP A 345 18.52 3.79 9.47
N GLN A 346 19.77 3.76 9.00
CA GLN A 346 20.92 4.05 9.86
C GLN A 346 20.84 5.47 10.44
N GLU A 347 20.43 6.46 9.61
CA GLU A 347 20.26 7.87 10.01
C GLU A 347 18.87 8.18 10.58
N ARG A 348 18.14 7.17 11.07
CA ARG A 348 16.76 7.31 11.58
C ARG A 348 16.58 8.36 12.67
N MET A 349 17.62 8.67 13.43
CA MET A 349 17.51 9.65 14.50
C MET A 349 17.13 11.04 13.99
N THR A 350 17.62 11.43 12.81
CA THR A 350 17.27 12.72 12.20
C THR A 350 15.76 12.88 11.98
N PRO A 351 15.04 11.99 11.26
CA PRO A 351 13.59 12.10 11.15
C PRO A 351 12.85 11.83 12.47
N ILE A 352 13.36 11.01 13.39
CA ILE A 352 12.76 10.80 14.73
C ILE A 352 12.79 12.10 15.53
N ASP A 353 13.92 12.80 15.58
CA ASP A 353 14.07 14.07 16.29
C ASP A 353 13.15 15.15 15.69
N ASP A 354 13.02 15.20 14.36
CA ASP A 354 12.10 16.10 13.69
C ASP A 354 10.64 15.80 14.06
N VAL A 355 10.25 14.54 14.13
CA VAL A 355 8.90 14.11 14.54
C VAL A 355 8.63 14.51 15.98
N LEU A 356 9.55 14.21 16.92
CA LEU A 356 9.44 14.58 18.33
C LEU A 356 9.35 16.12 18.50
N PHE A 357 10.17 16.84 17.76
CA PHE A 357 10.15 18.30 17.77
C PHE A 357 8.82 18.85 17.24
N TRP A 358 8.33 18.34 16.10
CA TRP A 358 7.07 18.75 15.50
C TRP A 358 5.88 18.47 16.42
N ILE A 359 5.82 17.31 17.07
CA ILE A 359 4.76 17.00 18.05
C ILE A 359 4.74 18.03 19.17
N ARG A 360 5.91 18.45 19.64
CA ARG A 360 6.05 19.40 20.75
C ARG A 360 5.75 20.84 20.33
N TYR A 361 6.24 21.23 19.14
CA TYR A 361 6.23 22.60 18.64
C TYR A 361 5.69 22.67 17.20
N PRO A 362 4.40 22.34 16.97
CA PRO A 362 3.82 22.39 15.63
C PRO A 362 3.90 23.82 15.08
N GLY A 363 4.27 23.96 13.82
CA GLY A 363 4.43 25.25 13.14
C GLY A 363 5.83 25.88 13.25
N MET A 364 6.76 25.29 14.03
CA MET A 364 8.16 25.71 14.01
C MET A 364 8.94 24.98 12.91
N PRO A 365 9.97 25.61 12.31
CA PRO A 365 10.85 24.94 11.34
C PRO A 365 11.53 23.72 11.96
N LEU A 366 11.67 22.64 11.18
CA LEU A 366 12.27 21.41 11.65
C LEU A 366 13.78 21.58 11.93
N PRO A 367 14.31 20.98 13.00
CA PRO A 367 15.72 21.07 13.36
C PRO A 367 16.69 20.62 12.26
N SER A 368 16.35 19.54 11.52
CA SER A 368 17.15 19.06 10.39
C SER A 368 17.14 19.99 9.17
N GLY A 369 16.13 20.85 9.06
CA GLY A 369 15.84 21.60 7.84
C GLY A 369 15.16 20.74 6.75
N GLY A 370 14.61 19.58 7.11
CA GLY A 370 13.88 18.71 6.21
C GLY A 370 12.70 19.39 5.52
N ASP A 371 12.05 20.34 6.18
CA ASP A 371 10.99 21.18 5.62
C ASP A 371 11.50 22.09 4.48
N ARG A 372 12.66 22.71 4.65
CA ARG A 372 13.31 23.52 3.59
C ARG A 372 13.77 22.63 2.42
N ALA A 373 14.33 21.46 2.75
CA ALA A 373 14.75 20.48 1.77
C ALA A 373 13.54 19.98 0.93
N ALA A 374 12.37 19.80 1.57
CA ALA A 374 11.12 19.42 0.88
C ALA A 374 10.69 20.47 -0.15
N GLY A 375 10.72 21.76 0.19
CA GLY A 375 10.41 22.84 -0.75
C GLY A 375 11.36 22.84 -1.95
N ALA A 376 12.67 22.71 -1.70
CA ALA A 376 13.69 22.66 -2.75
C ALA A 376 13.57 21.40 -3.64
N TRP A 377 13.23 20.25 -3.04
CA TRP A 377 13.00 19.02 -3.79
C TRP A 377 11.75 19.11 -4.66
N LEU A 378 10.63 19.60 -4.11
CA LEU A 378 9.37 19.71 -4.83
C LEU A 378 9.46 20.65 -6.03
N ALA A 379 10.25 21.72 -5.91
CA ALA A 379 10.51 22.66 -7.01
C ALA A 379 11.27 22.01 -8.20
N LYS A 380 12.05 20.96 -7.95
CA LYS A 380 12.79 20.21 -8.98
C LYS A 380 11.95 19.14 -9.68
N GLN A 381 10.81 18.76 -9.11
CA GLN A 381 9.92 17.74 -9.66
C GLN A 381 8.92 18.29 -10.70
N GLY A 382 8.95 19.60 -10.98
CA GLY A 382 8.01 20.35 -11.83
C GLY A 382 8.30 20.36 -13.29
#